data_a41c4f50425247f34e90f94da272a4d1
#
_entry.id   a41c4f50425247f34e90f94da272a4d1
#
_cell.length_a   1.000
_cell.length_b   1.000
_cell.length_c   1.000
_cell.angle_alpha   90.00
_cell.angle_beta   90.00
_cell.angle_gamma   90.00
#
_symmetry.space_group_name_H-M   'P 1'
#
loop_
_entity.id
_entity.type
_entity.pdbx_description
1 polymer ?
#
loop_
_entity_poly.entity_id
_entity_poly.type
_entity_poly.pdbx_seq_one_letter_code
_entity_poly.pdbx_strand_id
1 'polypeptide(L)'
;AIEHYSHVMHIVSNVSGRLREGIGALQALRVVNPVGTLSGAPKVRAMEIIDELEPVKRGGYGGAIGWASYTGDLDTCVHIRTVVVKDGVAHVQAGGGTVADARPELEYEESVAKSRAVLAAIDLACAQPSWD
;
A
#
# COMPACT_ATOMS: atom_id res chain seq x y z
N ALA A 1 -9.69 10.28 15.21
CA ALA A 1 -11.10 9.99 14.98
C ALA A 1 -11.27 8.54 14.53
N ILE A 2 -12.47 7.98 14.73
CA ILE A 2 -12.87 6.72 14.09
C ILE A 2 -13.77 7.11 12.93
N GLU A 3 -13.41 6.65 11.74
CA GLU A 3 -14.17 6.87 10.52
C GLU A 3 -14.86 5.57 10.11
N HIS A 4 -16.15 5.66 9.78
CA HIS A 4 -16.98 4.54 9.38
C HIS A 4 -17.24 4.61 7.87
N TYR A 5 -16.84 3.58 7.15
CA TYR A 5 -17.13 3.39 5.73
C TYR A 5 -18.09 2.21 5.57
N SER A 6 -18.66 2.03 4.40
CA SER A 6 -19.63 0.96 4.13
C SER A 6 -19.10 -0.46 4.39
N HIS A 7 -17.80 -0.65 4.36
CA HIS A 7 -17.16 -1.96 4.43
C HIS A 7 -16.05 -2.07 5.50
N VAL A 8 -15.62 -0.95 6.10
CA VAL A 8 -14.56 -0.93 7.12
C VAL A 8 -14.72 0.23 8.10
N MET A 9 -14.09 0.09 9.26
CA MET A 9 -13.86 1.18 10.21
C MET A 9 -12.36 1.46 10.29
N HIS A 10 -11.99 2.74 10.27
CA HIS A 10 -10.60 3.16 10.40
C HIS A 10 -10.38 4.10 11.57
N ILE A 11 -9.26 3.94 12.25
CA ILE A 11 -8.73 4.94 13.17
C ILE A 11 -7.87 5.90 12.36
N VAL A 12 -8.31 7.15 12.27
CA VAL A 12 -7.64 8.18 11.48
C VAL A 12 -6.97 9.18 12.41
N SER A 13 -5.69 9.46 12.13
CA SER A 13 -4.91 10.49 12.80
C SER A 13 -4.27 11.40 11.76
N ASN A 14 -4.25 12.69 12.04
CA ASN A 14 -3.58 13.68 11.20
C ASN A 14 -2.37 14.23 11.95
N VAL A 15 -1.22 14.23 11.30
CA VAL A 15 0.03 14.82 11.80
C VAL A 15 0.52 15.84 10.78
N SER A 16 0.71 17.09 11.20
CA SER A 16 1.18 18.17 10.35
C SER A 16 2.49 18.76 10.89
N GLY A 17 3.28 19.32 10.00
CA GLY A 17 4.54 19.94 10.34
C GLY A 17 5.04 20.89 9.23
N ARG A 18 6.08 21.64 9.52
CA ARG A 18 6.77 22.46 8.53
C ARG A 18 8.00 21.76 8.02
N LEU A 19 8.17 21.75 6.70
CA LEU A 19 9.43 21.33 6.10
C LEU A 19 10.55 22.32 6.48
N ARG A 20 11.75 21.80 6.65
CA ARG A 20 12.96 22.62 6.82
C ARG A 20 13.20 23.38 5.52
N GLU A 21 13.84 24.55 5.65
CA GLU A 21 14.28 25.34 4.50
C GLU A 21 15.15 24.52 3.56
N GLY A 22 14.93 24.62 2.26
CA GLY A 22 15.64 23.88 1.23
C GLY A 22 15.15 22.44 1.00
N ILE A 23 14.17 21.96 1.78
CA ILE A 23 13.57 20.62 1.59
C ILE A 23 12.31 20.75 0.75
N GLY A 24 12.33 20.17 -0.43
CA GLY A 24 11.15 20.07 -1.29
C GLY A 24 10.31 18.81 -1.05
N ALA A 25 9.14 18.75 -1.68
CA ALA A 25 8.16 17.69 -1.52
C ALA A 25 8.72 16.30 -1.82
N LEU A 26 9.53 16.12 -2.87
CA LEU A 26 10.14 14.84 -3.21
C LEU A 26 11.19 14.39 -2.18
N GLN A 27 11.91 15.32 -1.57
CA GLN A 27 12.84 14.98 -0.49
C GLN A 27 12.08 14.55 0.76
N ALA A 28 10.97 15.22 1.08
CA ALA A 28 10.08 14.81 2.17
C ALA A 28 9.52 13.39 1.91
N LEU A 29 9.07 13.11 0.70
CA LEU A 29 8.60 11.77 0.32
C LEU A 29 9.68 10.69 0.54
N ARG A 30 10.93 10.94 0.16
CA ARG A 30 12.05 10.01 0.37
C ARG A 30 12.30 9.69 1.84
N VAL A 31 12.05 10.62 2.74
CA VAL A 31 12.25 10.40 4.18
C VAL A 31 11.13 9.55 4.78
N VAL A 32 9.89 9.70 4.32
CA VAL A 32 8.75 8.97 4.88
C VAL A 32 8.56 7.58 4.23
N ASN A 33 9.13 7.34 3.05
CA ASN A 33 9.06 6.05 2.37
C ASN A 33 10.37 5.24 2.51
N PRO A 34 10.25 3.90 2.48
CA PRO A 34 9.03 3.10 2.56
C PRO A 34 8.37 3.21 3.94
N VAL A 35 7.04 3.21 3.97
CA VAL A 35 6.28 3.33 5.23
C VAL A 35 6.44 2.08 6.10
N GLY A 36 6.56 2.27 7.41
CA GLY A 36 6.87 1.20 8.37
C GLY A 36 5.85 0.06 8.39
N THR A 37 4.57 0.36 8.15
CA THR A 37 3.49 -0.64 8.07
C THR A 37 3.66 -1.63 6.92
N LEU A 38 4.43 -1.29 5.89
CA LEU A 38 4.71 -2.14 4.74
C LEU A 38 6.13 -2.74 4.75
N SER A 39 7.09 -2.03 5.36
CA SER A 39 8.48 -2.49 5.44
C SER A 39 8.79 -3.23 6.73
N GLY A 40 8.11 -2.92 7.82
CA GLY A 40 8.43 -3.47 9.14
C GLY A 40 9.45 -2.65 9.93
N ALA A 41 9.74 -3.11 11.14
CA ALA A 41 10.69 -2.47 12.06
C ALA A 41 11.52 -3.54 12.81
N PRO A 42 12.85 -3.33 12.98
CA PRO A 42 13.68 -2.23 12.45
C PRO A 42 13.73 -2.25 10.92
N LYS A 43 13.58 -1.09 10.29
CA LYS A 43 13.31 -0.97 8.85
C LYS A 43 14.31 -1.69 7.95
N VAL A 44 15.61 -1.49 8.17
CA VAL A 44 16.64 -2.07 7.30
C VAL A 44 16.60 -3.60 7.36
N ARG A 45 16.60 -4.19 8.56
CA ARG A 45 16.56 -5.65 8.72
C ARG A 45 15.25 -6.26 8.20
N ALA A 46 14.13 -5.57 8.43
CA ALA A 46 12.84 -6.02 7.90
C ALA A 46 12.84 -6.06 6.36
N MET A 47 13.41 -5.05 5.71
CA MET A 47 13.53 -5.02 4.26
C MET A 47 14.48 -6.09 3.71
N GLU A 48 15.59 -6.39 4.41
CA GLU A 48 16.46 -7.51 4.08
C GLU A 48 15.71 -8.85 4.13
N ILE A 49 14.95 -9.08 5.20
CA ILE A 49 14.14 -10.31 5.36
C ILE A 49 13.08 -10.42 4.25
N ILE A 50 12.43 -9.32 3.89
CA ILE A 50 11.49 -9.29 2.77
C ILE A 50 12.18 -9.73 1.47
N ASP A 51 13.38 -9.21 1.21
CA ASP A 51 14.15 -9.55 0.01
C ASP A 51 14.65 -11.01 0.01
N GLU A 52 14.93 -11.56 1.20
CA GLU A 52 15.35 -12.94 1.39
C GLU A 52 14.19 -13.93 1.20
N LEU A 53 12.99 -13.59 1.66
CA LEU A 53 11.86 -14.55 1.77
C LEU A 53 10.82 -14.42 0.67
N GLU A 54 10.59 -13.24 0.12
CA GLU A 54 9.58 -13.07 -0.94
C GLU A 54 10.10 -13.59 -2.29
N PRO A 55 9.37 -14.53 -2.94
CA PRO A 55 9.84 -15.17 -4.16
C PRO A 55 9.84 -14.24 -5.37
N VAL A 56 9.10 -13.12 -5.30
CA VAL A 56 9.00 -12.11 -6.35
C VAL A 56 9.17 -10.71 -5.77
N LYS A 57 9.78 -9.82 -6.53
CA LYS A 57 9.93 -8.42 -6.11
C LYS A 57 8.57 -7.73 -6.05
N ARG A 58 8.39 -6.86 -5.07
CA ARG A 58 7.14 -6.14 -4.83
C ARG A 58 6.76 -5.14 -5.92
N GLY A 59 7.72 -4.70 -6.74
CA GLY A 59 7.47 -3.66 -7.74
C GLY A 59 6.94 -2.38 -7.09
N GLY A 60 5.74 -1.96 -7.47
CA GLY A 60 5.08 -0.80 -6.87
C GLY A 60 4.46 -1.05 -5.50
N TYR A 61 4.17 -2.31 -5.14
CA TYR A 61 3.49 -2.65 -3.89
C TYR A 61 4.27 -2.17 -2.66
N GLY A 62 3.58 -1.46 -1.77
CA GLY A 62 4.18 -0.86 -0.57
C GLY A 62 4.95 0.44 -0.80
N GLY A 63 5.08 0.88 -2.06
CA GLY A 63 5.63 2.18 -2.41
C GLY A 63 4.61 3.30 -2.28
N ALA A 64 4.88 4.42 -2.94
CA ALA A 64 3.98 5.57 -3.00
C ALA A 64 3.38 5.71 -4.41
N ILE A 65 2.10 6.05 -4.46
CA ILE A 65 1.40 6.43 -5.67
C ILE A 65 0.67 7.77 -5.45
N GLY A 66 0.70 8.65 -6.42
CA GLY A 66 0.09 9.96 -6.28
C GLY A 66 0.50 10.91 -7.39
N TRP A 67 0.42 12.19 -7.12
CA TRP A 67 0.74 13.23 -8.08
C TRP A 67 1.64 14.32 -7.47
N ALA A 68 2.40 14.96 -8.31
CA ALA A 68 3.19 16.15 -7.99
C ALA A 68 2.83 17.26 -8.96
N SER A 69 2.53 18.46 -8.44
CA SER A 69 2.22 19.62 -9.26
C SER A 69 3.48 20.41 -9.63
N TYR A 70 3.37 21.20 -10.66
CA TYR A 70 4.41 22.18 -11.04
C TYR A 70 4.54 23.34 -10.03
N THR A 71 3.56 23.52 -9.15
CA THR A 71 3.58 24.49 -8.06
C THR A 71 4.32 23.99 -6.82
N GLY A 72 4.75 22.73 -6.81
CA GLY A 72 5.52 22.14 -5.71
C GLY A 72 4.69 21.35 -4.72
N ASP A 73 3.38 21.22 -4.96
CA ASP A 73 2.51 20.39 -4.14
C ASP A 73 2.71 18.90 -4.47
N LEU A 74 2.54 18.05 -3.49
CA LEU A 74 2.62 16.60 -3.63
C LEU A 74 1.54 15.96 -2.77
N ASP A 75 0.78 15.06 -3.36
CA ASP A 75 -0.15 14.20 -2.65
C ASP A 75 0.10 12.75 -3.04
N THR A 76 0.30 11.89 -2.04
CA THR A 76 0.61 10.48 -2.25
C THR A 76 -0.08 9.62 -1.21
N CYS A 77 -0.46 8.42 -1.62
CA CYS A 77 -0.88 7.35 -0.73
C CYS A 77 0.06 6.15 -0.84
N VAL A 78 -0.09 5.20 0.07
CA VAL A 78 0.62 3.92 0.00
C VAL A 78 0.02 3.07 -1.12
N HIS A 79 0.87 2.48 -1.96
CA HIS A 79 0.44 1.61 -3.04
C HIS A 79 0.04 0.22 -2.50
N ILE A 80 -1.16 0.14 -1.98
CA ILE A 80 -1.83 -1.08 -1.48
C ILE A 80 -3.28 -1.09 -1.98
N ARG A 81 -3.93 -2.23 -1.90
CA ARG A 81 -5.34 -2.39 -2.36
C ARG A 81 -5.53 -1.89 -3.79
N THR A 82 -4.52 -2.09 -4.60
CA THR A 82 -4.38 -1.56 -5.95
C THR A 82 -4.20 -2.72 -6.91
N VAL A 83 -4.79 -2.61 -8.09
CA VAL A 83 -4.54 -3.51 -9.22
C VAL A 83 -3.59 -2.81 -10.20
N VAL A 84 -2.60 -3.56 -10.70
CA VAL A 84 -1.78 -3.13 -11.81
C VAL A 84 -2.16 -3.94 -13.03
N VAL A 85 -2.67 -3.29 -14.06
CA VAL A 85 -3.02 -3.96 -15.33
C VAL A 85 -1.89 -3.73 -16.32
N LYS A 86 -1.30 -4.82 -16.79
CA LYS A 86 -0.22 -4.78 -17.78
C LYS A 86 -0.39 -5.93 -18.77
N ASP A 87 -0.31 -5.63 -20.06
CA ASP A 87 -0.40 -6.61 -21.14
C ASP A 87 -1.64 -7.52 -21.05
N GLY A 88 -2.79 -6.96 -20.63
CA GLY A 88 -4.04 -7.68 -20.45
C GLY A 88 -4.12 -8.53 -19.17
N VAL A 89 -3.10 -8.48 -18.31
CA VAL A 89 -3.06 -9.22 -17.04
C VAL A 89 -3.22 -8.27 -15.86
N ALA A 90 -4.13 -8.59 -14.95
CA ALA A 90 -4.34 -7.88 -13.70
C ALA A 90 -3.48 -8.49 -12.58
N HIS A 91 -2.60 -7.69 -12.01
CA HIS A 91 -1.72 -8.09 -10.90
C HIS A 91 -2.24 -7.49 -9.59
N VAL A 92 -2.47 -8.34 -8.62
CA VAL A 92 -2.92 -7.97 -7.27
C VAL A 92 -1.91 -8.51 -6.27
N GLN A 93 -1.45 -7.65 -5.36
CA GLN A 93 -0.57 -8.05 -4.26
C GLN A 93 -1.17 -7.61 -2.93
N ALA A 94 -1.11 -8.50 -1.95
CA ALA A 94 -1.55 -8.26 -0.58
C ALA A 94 -0.63 -8.97 0.41
N GLY A 95 -0.65 -8.50 1.66
CA GLY A 95 0.13 -9.08 2.73
C GLY A 95 -0.36 -8.61 4.10
N GLY A 96 0.11 -9.27 5.14
CA GLY A 96 -0.14 -8.95 6.55
C GLY A 96 1.12 -8.47 7.26
N GLY A 97 0.94 -7.93 8.47
CA GLY A 97 2.03 -7.60 9.37
C GLY A 97 2.36 -8.78 10.27
N THR A 98 3.61 -9.20 10.30
CA THR A 98 4.05 -10.33 11.12
C THR A 98 4.71 -9.81 12.40
N VAL A 99 4.28 -10.31 13.54
CA VAL A 99 4.86 -10.06 14.88
C VAL A 99 5.22 -11.39 15.55
N ALA A 100 5.92 -11.32 16.70
CA ALA A 100 6.43 -12.53 17.38
C ALA A 100 5.33 -13.55 17.71
N ASP A 101 4.13 -13.07 18.06
CA ASP A 101 2.98 -13.92 18.42
C ASP A 101 2.04 -14.21 17.23
N ALA A 102 2.46 -13.86 16.00
CA ALA A 102 1.66 -14.09 14.80
C ALA A 102 1.45 -15.58 14.55
N ARG A 103 0.25 -15.92 14.12
CA ARG A 103 -0.12 -17.28 13.73
C ARG A 103 -0.17 -17.35 12.20
N PRO A 104 0.68 -18.15 11.56
CA PRO A 104 0.83 -18.19 10.10
C PRO A 104 -0.49 -18.35 9.34
N GLU A 105 -1.37 -19.20 9.83
CA GLU A 105 -2.68 -19.47 9.22
C GLU A 105 -3.57 -18.22 9.22
N LEU A 106 -3.61 -17.50 10.35
CA LEU A 106 -4.42 -16.28 10.47
C LEU A 106 -3.87 -15.15 9.62
N GLU A 107 -2.55 -14.98 9.57
CA GLU A 107 -1.89 -13.97 8.73
C GLU A 107 -2.12 -14.25 7.23
N TYR A 108 -2.10 -15.51 6.85
CA TYR A 108 -2.46 -15.91 5.48
C TYR A 108 -3.92 -15.59 5.16
N GLU A 109 -4.86 -15.96 6.03
CA GLU A 109 -6.28 -15.64 5.86
C GLU A 109 -6.53 -14.14 5.78
N GLU A 110 -5.83 -13.33 6.59
CA GLU A 110 -5.88 -11.88 6.53
C GLU A 110 -5.38 -11.35 5.18
N SER A 111 -4.27 -11.88 4.68
CA SER A 111 -3.71 -11.51 3.38
C SER A 111 -4.69 -11.82 2.25
N VAL A 112 -5.32 -12.99 2.27
CA VAL A 112 -6.39 -13.37 1.32
C VAL A 112 -7.59 -12.42 1.45
N ALA A 113 -8.02 -12.11 2.68
CA ALA A 113 -9.14 -11.19 2.90
C ALA A 113 -8.85 -9.78 2.35
N LYS A 114 -7.61 -9.30 2.47
CA LYS A 114 -7.17 -8.01 1.94
C LYS A 114 -7.19 -7.93 0.41
N SER A 115 -7.05 -9.04 -0.29
CA SER A 115 -7.12 -9.07 -1.76
C SER A 115 -8.56 -9.12 -2.30
N ARG A 116 -9.51 -9.60 -1.52
CA ARG A 116 -10.89 -9.90 -1.97
C ARG A 116 -11.61 -8.71 -2.61
N ALA A 117 -11.49 -7.52 -2.03
CA ALA A 117 -12.18 -6.34 -2.55
C ALA A 117 -11.67 -5.96 -3.95
N VAL A 118 -10.37 -6.07 -4.19
CA VAL A 118 -9.76 -5.77 -5.49
C VAL A 118 -10.13 -6.85 -6.50
N LEU A 119 -10.11 -8.12 -6.11
CA LEU A 119 -10.51 -9.24 -6.98
C LEU A 119 -12.00 -9.13 -7.37
N ALA A 120 -12.88 -8.81 -6.41
CA ALA A 120 -14.29 -8.60 -6.70
C ALA A 120 -14.54 -7.42 -7.66
N ALA A 121 -13.74 -6.36 -7.56
CA ALA A 121 -13.81 -5.25 -8.50
C ALA A 121 -13.38 -5.65 -9.93
N ILE A 122 -12.39 -6.52 -10.06
CA ILE A 122 -11.95 -7.08 -11.34
C ILE A 122 -13.07 -7.96 -11.93
N ASP A 123 -13.65 -8.85 -11.12
CA ASP A 123 -14.75 -9.72 -11.54
C ASP A 123 -15.95 -8.90 -12.01
N LEU A 124 -16.31 -7.84 -11.28
CA LEU A 124 -17.37 -6.92 -11.66
C LEU A 124 -17.06 -6.23 -13.00
N ALA A 125 -15.85 -5.75 -13.17
CA ALA A 125 -15.43 -5.11 -14.41
C ALA A 125 -15.47 -6.06 -15.61
N CYS A 126 -15.04 -7.31 -15.41
CA CYS A 126 -15.11 -8.34 -16.46
C CYS A 126 -16.53 -8.79 -16.78
N ALA A 127 -17.46 -8.69 -15.84
CA ALA A 127 -18.87 -9.05 -16.05
C ALA A 127 -19.67 -7.96 -16.79
N GLN A 128 -19.17 -6.74 -16.91
CA GLN A 128 -19.83 -5.65 -17.64
C GLN A 128 -19.61 -5.81 -19.14
N PRO A 129 -20.68 -5.90 -19.96
CA PRO A 129 -20.55 -6.09 -21.40
C PRO A 129 -20.06 -4.83 -22.14
N SER A 130 -20.27 -3.66 -21.60
CA SER A 130 -19.76 -2.37 -22.11
C SER A 130 -19.69 -1.33 -20.99
N TRP A 131 -18.84 -0.32 -21.17
CA TRP A 131 -18.70 0.85 -20.30
C TRP A 131 -19.18 2.12 -21.01
N ASP A 132 -20.28 2.03 -21.78
CA ASP A 132 -20.90 3.13 -22.51
C ASP A 132 -21.65 4.10 -21.56
#